data_7d4e0c2a27d11a3643a6b9754eff0e54
#
_entry.id   7d4e0c2a27d11a3643a6b9754eff0e54
#
_cell.length_a   1.000
_cell.length_b   1.000
_cell.length_c   1.000
_cell.angle_alpha   90.00
_cell.angle_beta   90.00
_cell.angle_gamma   90.00
#
_symmetry.space_group_name_H-M   'P 1'
#
loop_
_entity.id
_entity.type
_entity.pdbx_description
1 polymer ?
#
loop_
_entity_poly.entity_id
_entity_poly.type
_entity_poly.pdbx_seq_one_letter_code
_entity_poly.pdbx_strand_id
1 'polypeptide(L)'
;MAFDIVLQINHSERERVDKDLSDVITVSGTLKADTSIVDPVIQIECDLEDTYMVNYMTIEAFGRSYFVTNIRSVVNGLVEFSGHVDVLSTYKEAIRENAAIIRKQQDEWNLYLNDGSFKVYQNPKVLTKAFPSGFSTQEFVLAVAGS
;
A
#
# COMPACT_ATOMS: atom_id res chain seq x y z
N MET A 1 4.72 6.86 31.21
CA MET A 1 4.28 7.96 30.34
C MET A 1 3.00 7.53 29.68
N ALA A 2 1.96 8.38 29.72
CA ALA A 2 0.77 8.16 28.95
C ALA A 2 1.07 8.54 27.49
N PHE A 3 0.47 7.84 26.53
CA PHE A 3 0.57 8.11 25.11
C PHE A 3 -0.81 7.87 24.48
N ASP A 4 -1.02 8.51 23.34
CA ASP A 4 -2.29 8.41 22.67
C ASP A 4 -2.30 7.25 21.67
N ILE A 5 -3.42 6.54 21.67
CA ILE A 5 -3.75 5.46 20.76
C ILE A 5 -4.98 5.90 19.99
N VAL A 6 -4.86 6.02 18.69
CA VAL A 6 -5.97 6.38 17.81
C VAL A 6 -6.52 5.10 17.20
N LEU A 7 -7.77 4.77 17.51
CA LEU A 7 -8.49 3.66 16.91
C LEU A 7 -9.24 4.16 15.68
N GLN A 8 -9.08 3.47 14.56
CA GLN A 8 -9.48 3.94 13.23
C GLN A 8 -10.15 2.83 12.44
N ILE A 9 -10.92 3.25 11.44
CA ILE A 9 -11.44 2.37 10.39
C ILE A 9 -10.68 2.69 9.11
N ASN A 10 -10.01 1.68 8.56
CA ASN A 10 -9.36 1.76 7.26
C ASN A 10 -10.32 1.26 6.18
N HIS A 11 -10.59 2.09 5.19
CA HIS A 11 -11.44 1.80 4.02
C HIS A 11 -10.64 1.38 2.79
N SER A 12 -9.31 1.40 2.90
CA SER A 12 -8.41 1.08 1.79
C SER A 12 -7.94 -0.38 1.82
N GLU A 13 -7.46 -0.86 0.70
CA GLU A 13 -6.75 -2.13 0.58
C GLU A 13 -5.42 -2.11 1.38
N ARG A 14 -4.97 -3.31 1.79
CA ARG A 14 -3.76 -3.44 2.63
C ARG A 14 -2.49 -2.99 1.93
N GLU A 15 -2.42 -3.17 0.62
CA GLU A 15 -1.27 -2.86 -0.23
C GLU A 15 -1.15 -1.37 -0.56
N ARG A 16 -2.18 -0.60 -0.26
CA ARG A 16 -2.18 0.84 -0.54
C ARG A 16 -1.31 1.58 0.47
N VAL A 17 -0.39 2.41 -0.02
CA VAL A 17 0.51 3.21 0.84
C VAL A 17 -0.26 4.33 1.55
N ASP A 18 -1.13 5.04 0.81
CA ASP A 18 -2.00 6.04 1.40
C ASP A 18 -3.31 5.40 1.82
N LYS A 19 -3.53 5.34 3.12
CA LYS A 19 -4.75 4.80 3.70
C LYS A 19 -5.84 5.87 3.75
N ASP A 20 -7.06 5.45 3.47
CA ASP A 20 -8.27 6.23 3.73
C ASP A 20 -8.79 5.83 5.12
N LEU A 21 -8.50 6.67 6.11
CA LEU A 21 -8.73 6.39 7.52
C LEU A 21 -9.82 7.30 8.07
N SER A 22 -10.73 6.72 8.84
CA SER A 22 -11.70 7.45 9.66
C SER A 22 -11.40 7.22 11.13
N ASP A 23 -11.18 8.28 11.89
CA ASP A 23 -10.95 8.20 13.32
C ASP A 23 -12.27 7.85 14.04
N VAL A 24 -12.20 6.84 14.91
CA VAL A 24 -13.32 6.42 15.74
C VAL A 24 -13.20 7.01 17.13
N ILE A 25 -12.09 6.72 17.81
CA ILE A 25 -11.83 7.19 19.17
C ILE A 25 -10.33 7.34 19.40
N THR A 26 -9.96 8.36 20.17
CA THR A 26 -8.59 8.52 20.70
C THR A 26 -8.61 8.23 22.19
N VAL A 27 -7.79 7.27 22.61
CA VAL A 27 -7.70 6.84 24.02
C VAL A 27 -6.27 7.01 24.48
N SER A 28 -6.12 7.58 25.68
CA SER A 28 -4.80 7.67 26.32
C SER A 28 -4.52 6.41 27.13
N GLY A 29 -3.42 5.77 26.86
CA GLY A 29 -3.03 4.50 27.48
C GLY A 29 -1.62 4.52 28.06
N THR A 30 -1.32 3.51 28.86
CA THR A 30 0.03 3.22 29.37
C THR A 30 0.36 1.76 29.14
N LEU A 31 1.59 1.49 28.70
CA LEU A 31 2.09 0.10 28.64
C LEU A 31 2.36 -0.41 30.05
N LYS A 32 1.71 -1.50 30.41
CA LYS A 32 1.88 -2.15 31.71
C LYS A 32 2.89 -3.31 31.69
N ALA A 33 3.17 -3.85 30.53
CA ALA A 33 4.04 -5.00 30.35
C ALA A 33 4.84 -4.85 29.05
N ASP A 34 5.83 -5.71 28.89
CA ASP A 34 6.56 -5.82 27.61
C ASP A 34 5.60 -6.20 26.50
N THR A 35 5.64 -5.41 25.43
CA THR A 35 4.86 -5.68 24.24
C THR A 35 5.74 -5.60 23.00
N SER A 36 5.43 -6.40 21.99
CA SER A 36 6.13 -6.36 20.71
C SER A 36 5.84 -5.05 19.98
N ILE A 37 6.85 -4.44 19.38
CA ILE A 37 6.67 -3.27 18.52
C ILE A 37 6.09 -3.66 17.16
N VAL A 38 6.24 -4.91 16.74
CA VAL A 38 5.73 -5.44 15.48
C VAL A 38 4.30 -5.94 15.63
N ASP A 39 4.06 -6.69 16.71
CA ASP A 39 2.76 -7.30 17.02
C ASP A 39 2.32 -6.86 18.43
N PRO A 40 1.90 -5.60 18.59
CA PRO A 40 1.51 -5.11 19.92
C PRO A 40 0.18 -5.70 20.36
N VAL A 41 0.09 -5.96 21.67
CA VAL A 41 -1.15 -6.27 22.36
C VAL A 41 -1.37 -5.19 23.40
N ILE A 42 -2.48 -4.48 23.29
CA ILE A 42 -2.84 -3.35 24.15
C ILE A 42 -4.22 -3.55 24.74
N GLN A 43 -4.39 -3.12 25.99
CA GLN A 43 -5.68 -3.14 26.67
C GLN A 43 -6.12 -1.71 26.94
N ILE A 44 -7.34 -1.41 26.56
CA ILE A 44 -7.91 -0.07 26.60
C ILE A 44 -9.29 -0.16 27.28
N GLU A 45 -9.58 0.82 28.13
CA GLU A 45 -10.92 1.02 28.66
C GLU A 45 -11.77 1.76 27.62
N CYS A 46 -12.69 1.04 27.00
CA CYS A 46 -13.60 1.59 26.02
C CYS A 46 -14.84 0.71 25.87
N ASP A 47 -15.90 1.26 25.33
CA ASP A 47 -17.12 0.52 25.05
C ASP A 47 -16.94 -0.35 23.80
N LEU A 48 -17.35 -1.59 23.90
CA LEU A 48 -17.21 -2.57 22.81
C LEU A 48 -18.07 -2.18 21.60
N GLU A 49 -19.22 -1.54 21.83
CA GLU A 49 -20.13 -1.11 20.79
C GLU A 49 -19.50 -0.11 19.82
N ASP A 50 -18.61 0.75 20.30
CA ASP A 50 -17.93 1.76 19.49
C ASP A 50 -16.69 1.20 18.78
N THR A 51 -16.17 0.06 19.22
CA THR A 51 -14.84 -0.45 18.81
C THR A 51 -14.87 -1.70 17.96
N TYR A 52 -16.02 -2.35 17.79
CA TYR A 52 -16.12 -3.61 17.04
C TYR A 52 -15.79 -3.46 15.53
N MET A 53 -15.94 -2.26 14.97
CA MET A 53 -15.60 -1.96 13.58
C MET A 53 -14.16 -1.53 13.36
N VAL A 54 -13.39 -1.31 14.43
CA VAL A 54 -12.01 -0.87 14.36
C VAL A 54 -11.16 -1.96 13.70
N ASN A 55 -10.52 -1.61 12.60
CA ASN A 55 -9.61 -2.51 11.88
C ASN A 55 -8.19 -1.95 11.75
N TYR A 56 -7.97 -0.73 12.28
CA TYR A 56 -6.70 -0.04 12.21
C TYR A 56 -6.43 0.76 13.47
N MET A 57 -5.17 0.90 13.87
CA MET A 57 -4.80 1.71 15.02
C MET A 57 -3.44 2.36 14.81
N THR A 58 -3.28 3.54 15.37
CA THR A 58 -2.00 4.26 15.42
C THR A 58 -1.57 4.44 16.87
N ILE A 59 -0.34 4.03 17.19
CA ILE A 59 0.24 4.14 18.52
C ILE A 59 1.35 5.18 18.48
N GLU A 60 1.11 6.32 19.10
CA GLU A 60 2.05 7.45 19.09
C GLU A 60 3.40 7.07 19.72
N ALA A 61 3.39 6.33 20.84
CA ALA A 61 4.61 5.91 21.53
C ALA A 61 5.58 5.10 20.66
N PHE A 62 5.07 4.40 19.66
CA PHE A 62 5.88 3.61 18.72
C PHE A 62 6.13 4.33 17.39
N GLY A 63 5.41 5.43 17.15
CA GLY A 63 5.44 6.15 15.87
C GLY A 63 5.04 5.25 14.70
N ARG A 64 4.11 4.32 14.91
CA ARG A 64 3.74 3.29 13.93
C ARG A 64 2.24 3.11 13.85
N SER A 65 1.84 2.65 12.68
CA SER A 65 0.46 2.26 12.40
C SER A 65 0.33 0.73 12.30
N TYR A 66 -0.83 0.20 12.67
CA TYR A 66 -1.07 -1.23 12.80
C TYR A 66 -2.42 -1.63 12.24
N PHE A 67 -2.46 -2.78 11.57
CA PHE A 67 -3.71 -3.46 11.30
C PHE A 67 -4.16 -4.20 12.56
N VAL A 68 -5.41 -4.03 12.94
CA VAL A 68 -6.01 -4.80 14.04
C VAL A 68 -6.26 -6.21 13.55
N THR A 69 -5.69 -7.19 14.23
CA THR A 69 -5.80 -8.61 13.89
C THR A 69 -6.82 -9.34 14.76
N ASN A 70 -6.99 -8.87 16.00
CA ASN A 70 -7.93 -9.47 16.92
C ASN A 70 -8.43 -8.43 17.95
N ILE A 71 -9.69 -8.54 18.32
CA ILE A 71 -10.34 -7.74 19.36
C ILE A 71 -10.96 -8.70 20.36
N ARG A 72 -10.63 -8.54 21.64
CA ARG A 72 -11.14 -9.38 22.72
C ARG A 72 -11.70 -8.53 23.83
N SER A 73 -12.90 -8.84 24.30
CA SER A 73 -13.40 -8.31 25.56
C SER A 73 -12.80 -9.12 26.71
N VAL A 74 -12.10 -8.45 27.61
CA VAL A 74 -11.43 -9.09 28.75
C VAL A 74 -12.34 -9.08 29.99
N VAL A 75 -12.84 -7.89 30.32
CA VAL A 75 -13.77 -7.65 31.44
C VAL A 75 -14.68 -6.50 30.98
N ASN A 76 -15.76 -6.25 31.71
CA ASN A 76 -16.67 -5.13 31.41
C ASN A 76 -15.90 -3.81 31.26
N GLY A 77 -15.98 -3.21 30.08
CA GLY A 77 -15.32 -1.95 29.75
C GLY A 77 -13.82 -2.06 29.43
N LEU A 78 -13.22 -3.27 29.44
CA LEU A 78 -11.82 -3.46 29.06
C LEU A 78 -11.73 -4.31 27.80
N VAL A 79 -11.20 -3.73 26.75
CA VAL A 79 -11.03 -4.37 25.44
C VAL A 79 -9.54 -4.51 25.10
N GLU A 80 -9.16 -5.67 24.65
CA GLU A 80 -7.80 -5.99 24.22
C GLU A 80 -7.74 -5.99 22.70
N PHE A 81 -6.81 -5.21 22.15
CA PHE A 81 -6.52 -5.12 20.74
C PHE A 81 -5.18 -5.75 20.43
N SER A 82 -5.15 -6.68 19.50
CA SER A 82 -3.92 -7.23 18.94
C SER A 82 -3.71 -6.63 17.56
N GLY A 83 -2.51 -6.16 17.27
CA GLY A 83 -2.18 -5.56 16.00
C GLY A 83 -0.99 -6.19 15.32
N HIS A 84 -0.85 -5.92 14.02
CA HIS A 84 0.33 -6.19 13.22
C HIS A 84 0.74 -4.92 12.48
N VAL A 85 2.04 -4.61 12.48
CA VAL A 85 2.55 -3.36 11.93
C VAL A 85 2.21 -3.21 10.44
N ASP A 86 1.71 -2.02 10.07
CA ASP A 86 1.61 -1.60 8.67
C ASP A 86 2.91 -0.91 8.25
N VAL A 87 3.78 -1.68 7.64
CA VAL A 87 5.09 -1.21 7.18
C VAL A 87 4.96 -0.15 6.09
N LEU A 88 4.00 -0.32 5.17
CA LEU A 88 3.82 0.61 4.05
C LEU A 88 3.38 2.00 4.53
N SER A 89 2.43 2.06 5.43
CA SER A 89 1.97 3.33 5.99
C SER A 89 3.01 3.95 6.93
N THR A 90 3.67 3.15 7.73
CA THR A 90 4.69 3.59 8.69
C THR A 90 5.89 4.24 7.98
N TYR A 91 6.34 3.66 6.87
CA TYR A 91 7.54 4.11 6.15
C TYR A 91 7.22 4.78 4.81
N LYS A 92 6.00 5.25 4.61
CA LYS A 92 5.54 5.82 3.33
C LYS A 92 6.43 6.95 2.80
N GLU A 93 6.87 7.84 3.67
CA GLU A 93 7.74 8.97 3.31
C GLU A 93 9.10 8.46 2.79
N ALA A 94 9.75 7.58 3.55
CA ALA A 94 11.02 6.98 3.16
C ALA A 94 10.91 6.15 1.87
N ILE A 95 9.78 5.45 1.67
CA ILE A 95 9.50 4.68 0.44
C ILE A 95 9.40 5.62 -0.76
N ARG A 96 8.75 6.79 -0.61
CA ARG A 96 8.56 7.76 -1.68
C ARG A 96 9.83 8.52 -2.05
N GLU A 97 10.72 8.73 -1.09
CA GLU A 97 12.00 9.39 -1.31
C GLU A 97 13.03 8.49 -2.01
N ASN A 98 12.81 7.16 -1.99
CA ASN A 98 13.71 6.24 -2.66
C ASN A 98 13.58 6.31 -4.19
N ALA A 99 14.72 6.41 -4.87
CA ALA A 99 14.77 6.23 -6.30
C ALA A 99 14.46 4.78 -6.66
N ALA A 100 13.43 4.56 -7.47
CA ALA A 100 13.01 3.23 -7.87
C ALA A 100 12.84 3.13 -9.39
N ILE A 101 13.23 1.96 -9.94
CA ILE A 101 12.90 1.59 -11.31
C ILE A 101 11.71 0.64 -11.23
N ILE A 102 10.55 1.12 -11.66
CA ILE A 102 9.34 0.33 -11.67
C ILE A 102 9.16 -0.27 -13.06
N ARG A 103 9.01 -1.59 -13.11
CA ARG A 103 8.70 -2.33 -14.34
C ARG A 103 7.49 -3.21 -14.07
N LYS A 104 6.51 -3.15 -14.95
CA LYS A 104 5.34 -4.02 -14.91
C LYS A 104 5.23 -4.76 -16.22
N GLN A 105 5.01 -6.05 -16.16
CA GLN A 105 4.92 -6.92 -17.31
C GLN A 105 3.50 -7.47 -17.41
N GLN A 106 2.90 -7.38 -18.58
CA GLN A 106 1.58 -7.90 -18.84
C GLN A 106 1.63 -9.41 -19.14
N ASP A 107 2.64 -9.80 -19.91
CA ASP A 107 2.92 -11.20 -20.27
C ASP A 107 4.31 -11.61 -19.80
N GLU A 108 4.47 -12.89 -19.47
CA GLU A 108 5.72 -13.45 -18.93
C GLU A 108 6.95 -13.23 -19.84
N TRP A 109 6.73 -13.06 -21.14
CA TRP A 109 7.75 -12.92 -22.17
C TRP A 109 7.83 -11.54 -22.80
N ASN A 110 7.18 -10.56 -22.24
CA ASN A 110 7.17 -9.21 -22.80
C ASN A 110 8.45 -8.45 -22.40
N LEU A 111 9.34 -8.27 -23.36
CA LEU A 111 10.58 -7.49 -23.19
C LEU A 111 10.31 -5.99 -23.08
N TYR A 112 9.17 -5.53 -23.61
CA TYR A 112 8.76 -4.13 -23.56
C TYR A 112 7.61 -3.96 -22.59
N LEU A 113 7.90 -3.28 -21.48
CA LEU A 113 6.92 -3.01 -20.46
C LEU A 113 6.03 -1.86 -20.92
N ASN A 114 4.81 -2.18 -21.31
CA ASN A 114 3.80 -1.20 -21.60
C ASN A 114 2.70 -1.29 -20.55
N ASP A 115 2.80 -0.45 -19.54
CA ASP A 115 1.77 -0.34 -18.52
C ASP A 115 0.97 0.95 -18.73
N GLY A 116 -0.30 0.82 -19.06
CA GLY A 116 -1.20 1.97 -19.24
C GLY A 116 -1.42 2.80 -17.98
N SER A 117 -1.15 2.22 -16.78
CA SER A 117 -1.23 2.96 -15.51
C SER A 117 0.00 3.82 -15.25
N PHE A 118 1.15 3.47 -15.83
CA PHE A 118 2.37 4.26 -15.78
C PHE A 118 2.62 4.83 -17.18
N LYS A 119 2.47 6.12 -17.33
CA LYS A 119 2.84 6.81 -18.58
C LYS A 119 4.35 6.82 -18.73
N VAL A 120 4.90 5.75 -19.27
CA VAL A 120 6.27 5.76 -19.77
C VAL A 120 6.25 6.54 -21.05
N TYR A 121 7.07 7.59 -21.13
CA TYR A 121 7.17 8.40 -22.33
C TYR A 121 7.77 7.54 -23.43
N GLN A 122 6.93 7.02 -24.32
CA GLN A 122 7.36 6.44 -25.58
C GLN A 122 7.52 7.59 -26.57
N ASN A 123 8.70 7.71 -27.15
CA ASN A 123 8.93 8.58 -28.28
C ASN A 123 8.94 7.73 -29.56
N PRO A 124 7.77 7.34 -30.10
CA PRO A 124 7.73 6.51 -31.29
C PRO A 124 8.26 7.34 -32.47
N LYS A 125 9.38 6.92 -33.01
CA LYS A 125 9.91 7.52 -34.23
C LYS A 125 9.33 6.77 -35.42
N VAL A 126 8.32 7.35 -36.06
CA VAL A 126 7.76 6.83 -37.28
C VAL A 126 8.50 7.43 -38.46
N LEU A 127 9.20 6.60 -39.22
CA LEU A 127 9.83 7.00 -40.48
C LEU A 127 8.97 6.53 -41.64
N THR A 128 8.35 7.47 -42.33
CA THR A 128 7.60 7.20 -43.54
C THR A 128 8.46 7.57 -44.78
N LYS A 129 8.58 6.62 -45.67
CA LYS A 129 9.24 6.86 -46.97
C LYS A 129 8.21 6.70 -48.08
N ALA A 130 8.00 7.76 -48.82
CA ALA A 130 7.15 7.72 -49.99
C ALA A 130 7.95 7.23 -51.23
N PHE A 131 7.36 6.34 -52.00
CA PHE A 131 7.90 5.86 -53.27
C PHE A 131 7.05 6.45 -54.40
N PRO A 132 7.49 7.55 -55.04
CA PRO A 132 6.66 8.29 -56.00
C PRO A 132 6.26 7.47 -57.24
N SER A 133 7.05 6.47 -57.60
CA SER A 133 6.78 5.61 -58.77
C SER A 133 5.97 4.34 -58.44
N GLY A 134 5.61 4.14 -57.19
CA GLY A 134 4.99 2.89 -56.73
C GLY A 134 5.92 1.69 -56.82
N PHE A 135 5.36 0.51 -56.59
CA PHE A 135 6.07 -0.77 -56.79
C PHE A 135 5.65 -1.35 -58.15
N SER A 136 6.62 -1.61 -59.03
CA SER A 136 6.35 -2.13 -60.38
C SER A 136 6.02 -3.65 -60.38
N THR A 137 6.34 -4.36 -59.33
CA THR A 137 6.06 -5.78 -59.12
C THR A 137 5.56 -6.04 -57.71
N GLN A 138 4.62 -6.96 -57.56
CA GLN A 138 4.04 -7.32 -56.25
C GLN A 138 4.93 -8.34 -55.49
N GLU A 139 6.17 -8.01 -55.27
CA GLU A 139 7.02 -8.79 -54.39
C GLU A 139 7.13 -8.11 -53.02
N PHE A 140 6.63 -8.80 -52.00
CA PHE A 140 6.72 -8.34 -50.63
C PHE A 140 7.77 -9.15 -49.90
N VAL A 141 8.79 -8.50 -49.36
CA VAL A 141 9.75 -9.12 -48.46
C VAL A 141 9.55 -8.53 -47.06
N LEU A 142 9.05 -9.32 -46.16
CA LEU A 142 8.98 -8.96 -44.75
C LEU A 142 10.25 -9.45 -44.03
N ALA A 143 11.16 -8.54 -43.73
CA ALA A 143 12.31 -8.83 -42.91
C ALA A 143 11.99 -8.41 -41.45
N VAL A 144 11.86 -9.38 -40.53
CA VAL A 144 11.73 -9.11 -39.11
C VAL A 144 13.10 -9.29 -38.50
N ALA A 145 13.72 -8.19 -38.11
CA ALA A 145 14.95 -8.21 -37.32
C ALA A 145 14.55 -8.03 -35.85
N GLY A 146 14.59 -9.11 -35.09
CA GLY A 146 14.47 -9.08 -33.65
C GLY A 146 15.83 -9.35 -33.02
N SER A 147 16.28 -8.51 -32.14
CA SER A 147 17.38 -8.73 -31.20
C SER A 147 16.88 -8.57 -29.79
#